data_a0160ba188e94d081cf02bc9bdd53ca1
#
_entry.id   a0160ba188e94d081cf02bc9bdd53ca1
#
_cell.length_a   1.000
_cell.length_b   1.000
_cell.length_c   1.000
_cell.angle_alpha   90.00
_cell.angle_beta   90.00
_cell.angle_gamma   90.00
#
_symmetry.space_group_name_H-M   'P 1'
#
loop_
_entity.id
_entity.type
_entity.pdbx_description
1 polymer ?
#
loop_
_entity_poly.entity_id
_entity_poly.type
_entity_poly.pdbx_seq_one_letter_code
_entity_poly.pdbx_strand_id
1 'polypeptide(L)'
;MQHETFDRFAIALSSLCVIHCIALPIVASVTPLLMSTINHGNAVHEFWFHQFILIFIIPVSVLALVAGFRCHRKNLPLLLGSIGLSILVIVALFAEQLISLQLMSHTGETILTVIGGMIHAAGHITNALATKASHATSCSTAH
;
A
#
# COMPACT_ATOMS: atom_id res chain seq x y z
N MET A 1 -26.76 -6.08 11.70
CA MET A 1 -26.73 -5.57 10.31
C MET A 1 -25.59 -4.56 10.06
N GLN A 2 -25.29 -3.61 10.94
CA GLN A 2 -24.19 -2.63 10.70
C GLN A 2 -22.80 -3.28 10.73
N HIS A 3 -22.53 -4.26 11.57
CA HIS A 3 -21.23 -4.93 11.65
C HIS A 3 -20.84 -5.66 10.36
N GLU A 4 -21.75 -6.36 9.72
CA GLU A 4 -21.46 -7.07 8.45
C GLU A 4 -21.09 -6.13 7.31
N THR A 5 -21.70 -4.95 7.28
CA THR A 5 -21.39 -3.94 6.24
C THR A 5 -19.99 -3.36 6.43
N PHE A 6 -19.61 -3.04 7.67
CA PHE A 6 -18.26 -2.55 7.99
C PHE A 6 -17.18 -3.57 7.66
N ASP A 7 -17.44 -4.84 7.89
CA ASP A 7 -16.48 -5.91 7.65
C ASP A 7 -16.28 -6.17 6.16
N ARG A 8 -17.35 -6.20 5.39
CA ARG A 8 -17.28 -6.29 3.92
C ARG A 8 -16.53 -5.09 3.33
N PHE A 9 -16.75 -3.92 3.89
CA PHE A 9 -16.05 -2.71 3.48
C PHE A 9 -14.55 -2.78 3.81
N ALA A 10 -14.16 -3.25 4.99
CA ALA A 10 -12.78 -3.44 5.38
C ALA A 10 -12.05 -4.45 4.47
N ILE A 11 -12.70 -5.57 4.13
CA ILE A 11 -12.15 -6.57 3.21
C ILE A 11 -12.00 -5.97 1.79
N ALA A 12 -13.00 -5.25 1.30
CA ALA A 12 -12.95 -4.62 -0.02
C ALA A 12 -11.84 -3.57 -0.11
N LEU A 13 -11.70 -2.70 0.89
CA LEU A 13 -10.62 -1.72 0.97
C LEU A 13 -9.24 -2.38 1.03
N SER A 14 -9.08 -3.41 1.88
CA SER A 14 -7.81 -4.14 1.96
C SER A 14 -7.46 -4.83 0.64
N SER A 15 -8.45 -5.40 -0.05
CA SER A 15 -8.23 -6.03 -1.36
C SER A 15 -7.84 -5.00 -2.42
N LEU A 16 -8.48 -3.84 -2.42
CA LEU A 16 -8.13 -2.74 -3.33
C LEU A 16 -6.70 -2.25 -3.07
N CYS A 17 -6.30 -2.10 -1.80
CA CYS A 17 -4.93 -1.72 -1.44
C CYS A 17 -3.91 -2.77 -1.90
N VAL A 18 -4.19 -4.07 -1.77
CA VAL A 18 -3.31 -5.15 -2.26
C VAL A 18 -3.12 -5.05 -3.77
N ILE A 19 -4.22 -4.92 -4.52
CA ILE A 19 -4.16 -4.78 -5.99
C ILE A 19 -3.32 -3.55 -6.36
N HIS A 20 -3.53 -2.42 -5.72
CA HIS A 20 -2.81 -1.19 -5.98
C HIS A 20 -1.31 -1.33 -5.65
N CYS A 21 -0.96 -1.89 -4.49
CA CYS A 21 0.43 -2.09 -4.06
C CYS A 21 1.22 -3.05 -4.96
N ILE A 22 0.54 -4.01 -5.60
CA ILE A 22 1.16 -4.93 -6.57
C ILE A 22 1.22 -4.27 -7.96
N ALA A 23 0.16 -3.58 -8.37
CA ALA A 23 0.07 -2.97 -9.70
C ALA A 23 1.08 -1.82 -9.88
N LEU A 24 1.29 -0.98 -8.85
CA LEU A 24 2.19 0.17 -8.94
C LEU A 24 3.64 -0.20 -9.29
N PRO A 25 4.31 -1.14 -8.62
CA PRO A 25 5.67 -1.53 -8.98
C PRO A 25 5.75 -2.10 -10.40
N ILE A 26 4.72 -2.84 -10.83
CA ILE A 26 4.66 -3.39 -12.19
C ILE A 26 4.53 -2.27 -13.22
N VAL A 27 3.60 -1.35 -13.01
CA VAL A 27 3.40 -0.18 -13.89
C VAL A 27 4.67 0.67 -13.92
N ALA A 28 5.27 0.98 -12.77
CA ALA A 28 6.51 1.75 -12.68
C ALA A 28 7.69 1.07 -13.41
N SER A 29 7.76 -0.26 -13.42
CA SER A 29 8.78 -1.00 -14.14
C SER A 29 8.59 -1.00 -15.67
N VAL A 30 7.34 -0.93 -16.13
CA VAL A 30 6.99 -0.93 -17.56
C VAL A 30 6.96 0.48 -18.15
N THR A 31 6.69 1.50 -17.33
CA THR A 31 6.57 2.90 -17.76
C THR A 31 7.84 3.43 -18.46
N PRO A 32 9.08 3.21 -17.98
CA PRO A 32 10.28 3.66 -18.68
C PRO A 32 10.40 3.04 -20.08
N LEU A 33 9.98 1.79 -20.25
CA LEU A 33 10.00 1.09 -21.52
C LEU A 33 8.98 1.68 -22.52
N LEU A 34 7.81 2.08 -22.02
CA LEU A 34 6.76 2.74 -22.80
C LEU A 34 7.11 4.20 -23.10
N MET A 35 7.71 4.93 -22.16
CA MET A 35 8.07 6.33 -22.32
C MET A 35 9.28 6.52 -23.25
N SER A 36 10.19 5.55 -23.34
CA SER A 36 11.28 5.57 -24.34
C SER A 36 10.74 5.50 -25.78
N THR A 37 9.55 4.98 -25.98
CA THR A 37 8.87 4.92 -27.30
C THR A 37 7.96 6.10 -27.59
N ILE A 38 7.53 6.84 -26.55
CA ILE A 38 6.55 7.96 -26.67
C ILE A 38 7.23 9.28 -26.22
N ASN A 39 8.38 9.57 -26.73
CA ASN A 39 9.04 10.88 -26.75
C ASN A 39 8.65 11.92 -25.66
N HIS A 40 9.58 12.18 -24.72
CA HIS A 40 9.69 13.40 -23.91
C HIS A 40 8.52 13.83 -23.00
N GLY A 41 8.15 13.00 -22.04
CA GLY A 41 7.35 13.45 -20.89
C GLY A 41 8.25 14.00 -19.77
N ASN A 42 8.04 15.26 -19.41
CA ASN A 42 8.80 16.00 -18.41
C ASN A 42 8.82 15.29 -17.04
N ALA A 43 9.99 15.19 -16.40
CA ALA A 43 10.19 14.69 -15.03
C ALA A 43 9.26 15.36 -14.00
N VAL A 44 8.76 16.55 -14.27
CA VAL A 44 7.76 17.27 -13.47
C VAL A 44 6.44 16.50 -13.37
N HIS A 45 6.01 15.78 -14.43
CA HIS A 45 4.78 15.00 -14.42
C HIS A 45 4.88 13.75 -13.50
N GLU A 46 6.04 13.11 -13.43
CA GLU A 46 6.23 11.93 -12.57
C GLU A 46 6.19 12.29 -11.09
N PHE A 47 6.79 13.41 -10.70
CA PHE A 47 6.77 13.89 -9.31
C PHE A 47 5.35 14.17 -8.81
N TRP A 48 4.55 14.93 -9.57
CA TRP A 48 3.17 15.24 -9.20
C TRP A 48 2.28 14.00 -9.15
N PHE A 49 2.50 13.05 -10.03
CA PHE A 49 1.73 11.81 -10.07
C PHE A 49 1.94 10.96 -8.81
N HIS A 50 3.18 10.82 -8.35
CA HIS A 50 3.49 10.13 -7.10
C HIS A 50 2.87 10.81 -5.87
N GLN A 51 2.92 12.14 -5.82
CA GLN A 51 2.33 12.92 -4.73
C GLN A 51 0.80 12.76 -4.67
N PHE A 52 0.13 12.83 -5.82
CA PHE A 52 -1.33 12.63 -5.87
C PHE A 52 -1.73 11.23 -5.42
N ILE A 53 -1.02 10.21 -5.86
CA ILE A 53 -1.27 8.82 -5.45
C ILE A 53 -1.13 8.67 -3.94
N LEU A 54 -0.09 9.23 -3.33
CA LEU A 54 0.12 9.17 -1.88
C LEU A 54 -1.02 9.81 -1.08
N ILE A 55 -1.54 10.95 -1.51
CA ILE A 55 -2.65 11.65 -0.85
C ILE A 55 -3.90 10.75 -0.74
N PHE A 56 -4.15 9.89 -1.74
CA PHE A 56 -5.26 8.94 -1.71
C PHE A 56 -4.93 7.63 -1.01
N ILE A 57 -3.72 7.10 -1.21
CA ILE A 57 -3.34 5.80 -0.65
C ILE A 57 -3.22 5.87 0.87
N ILE A 58 -2.62 6.91 1.43
CA ILE A 58 -2.41 7.02 2.87
C ILE A 58 -3.73 6.91 3.64
N PRO A 59 -4.75 7.76 3.38
CA PRO A 59 -5.99 7.68 4.15
C PRO A 59 -6.74 6.36 3.93
N VAL A 60 -6.78 5.84 2.70
CA VAL A 60 -7.45 4.56 2.40
C VAL A 60 -6.75 3.40 3.12
N SER A 61 -5.43 3.36 3.10
CA SER A 61 -4.63 2.35 3.78
C SER A 61 -4.80 2.40 5.31
N VAL A 62 -4.73 3.59 5.89
CA VAL A 62 -4.93 3.77 7.34
C VAL A 62 -6.33 3.34 7.74
N LEU A 63 -7.36 3.75 7.00
CA LEU A 63 -8.74 3.36 7.27
C LEU A 63 -8.92 1.84 7.17
N ALA A 64 -8.36 1.19 6.15
CA ALA A 64 -8.44 -0.26 5.97
C ALA A 64 -7.76 -1.04 7.12
N LEU A 65 -6.56 -0.61 7.52
CA LEU A 65 -5.83 -1.25 8.61
C LEU A 65 -6.52 -1.04 9.97
N VAL A 66 -7.01 0.16 10.26
CA VAL A 66 -7.71 0.47 11.50
C VAL A 66 -9.06 -0.25 11.56
N ALA A 67 -9.82 -0.29 10.46
CA ALA A 67 -11.08 -1.01 10.41
C ALA A 67 -10.88 -2.51 10.66
N GLY A 68 -9.90 -3.14 10.01
CA GLY A 68 -9.56 -4.53 10.25
C GLY A 68 -9.06 -4.78 11.67
N PHE A 69 -8.19 -3.93 12.21
CA PHE A 69 -7.72 -4.03 13.60
C PHE A 69 -8.87 -3.99 14.62
N ARG A 70 -9.87 -3.14 14.40
CA ARG A 70 -11.06 -3.09 15.27
C ARG A 70 -11.85 -4.40 15.26
N CYS A 71 -11.82 -5.12 14.14
CA CYS A 71 -12.52 -6.38 13.95
C CYS A 71 -11.79 -7.55 14.61
N HIS A 72 -10.49 -7.74 14.31
CA HIS A 72 -9.74 -8.94 14.75
C HIS A 72 -8.76 -8.71 15.92
N ARG A 73 -8.49 -7.46 16.31
CA ARG A 73 -7.61 -7.06 17.42
C ARG A 73 -6.17 -7.62 17.35
N LYS A 74 -5.70 -8.05 16.18
CA LYS A 74 -4.33 -8.54 15.98
C LYS A 74 -3.42 -7.40 15.57
N ASN A 75 -2.25 -7.28 16.22
CA ASN A 75 -1.30 -6.18 15.97
C ASN A 75 -0.44 -6.42 14.73
N LEU A 76 -0.21 -7.67 14.32
CA LEU A 76 0.69 -8.01 13.23
C LEU A 76 0.33 -7.34 11.88
N PRO A 77 -0.93 -7.36 11.41
CA PRO A 77 -1.30 -6.68 10.18
C PRO A 77 -1.08 -5.16 10.25
N LEU A 78 -1.40 -4.56 11.40
CA LEU A 78 -1.21 -3.13 11.62
C LEU A 78 0.27 -2.76 11.60
N LEU A 79 1.13 -3.57 12.25
CA LEU A 79 2.57 -3.35 12.29
C LEU A 79 3.20 -3.46 10.89
N LEU A 80 2.91 -4.53 10.15
CA LEU A 80 3.40 -4.72 8.79
C LEU A 80 2.92 -3.60 7.85
N GLY A 81 1.62 -3.30 7.89
CA GLY A 81 1.04 -2.24 7.06
C GLY A 81 1.64 -0.87 7.34
N SER A 82 1.85 -0.52 8.62
CA SER A 82 2.44 0.77 8.99
C SER A 82 3.93 0.87 8.66
N ILE A 83 4.71 -0.20 8.83
CA ILE A 83 6.13 -0.23 8.43
C ILE A 83 6.25 -0.04 6.91
N GLY A 84 5.52 -0.83 6.12
CA GLY A 84 5.54 -0.72 4.67
C GLY A 84 5.11 0.67 4.18
N LEU A 85 4.03 1.21 4.74
CA LEU A 85 3.56 2.56 4.43
C LEU A 85 4.59 3.63 4.79
N SER A 86 5.25 3.51 5.94
CA SER A 86 6.30 4.46 6.35
C SER A 86 7.48 4.45 5.40
N ILE A 87 7.93 3.28 4.95
CA ILE A 87 9.00 3.17 3.95
C ILE A 87 8.59 3.88 2.66
N LEU A 88 7.38 3.61 2.14
CA LEU A 88 6.88 4.23 0.91
C LEU A 88 6.81 5.76 1.02
N VAL A 89 6.30 6.28 2.15
CA VAL A 89 6.19 7.72 2.40
C VAL A 89 7.59 8.36 2.49
N ILE A 90 8.52 7.75 3.22
CA ILE A 90 9.88 8.26 3.37
C ILE A 90 10.58 8.30 2.00
N VAL A 91 10.49 7.23 1.23
CA VAL A 91 11.08 7.19 -0.12
C VAL A 91 10.45 8.27 -1.00
N ALA A 92 9.13 8.36 -1.05
CA ALA A 92 8.45 9.34 -1.89
C ALA A 92 8.73 10.81 -1.54
N LEU A 93 9.03 11.11 -0.28
CA LEU A 93 9.33 12.49 0.16
C LEU A 93 10.80 12.85 0.06
N PHE A 94 11.70 11.89 0.21
CA PHE A 94 13.14 12.17 0.37
C PHE A 94 14.03 11.58 -0.71
N ALA A 95 13.53 10.74 -1.62
CA ALA A 95 14.36 10.07 -2.64
C ALA A 95 15.11 11.09 -3.51
N GLU A 96 14.44 12.11 -4.02
CA GLU A 96 15.04 13.16 -4.85
C GLU A 96 16.19 13.88 -4.14
N GLN A 97 16.00 14.23 -2.86
CA GLN A 97 17.06 14.88 -2.07
C GLN A 97 18.25 13.94 -1.84
N LEU A 98 17.98 12.67 -1.55
CA LEU A 98 19.04 11.68 -1.33
C LEU A 98 19.82 11.36 -2.62
N ILE A 99 19.14 11.36 -3.75
CA ILE A 99 19.77 11.16 -5.07
C ILE A 99 20.61 12.39 -5.45
N SER A 100 20.10 13.60 -5.25
CA SER A 100 20.84 14.84 -5.53
C SER A 100 22.11 14.98 -4.68
N LEU A 101 22.08 14.46 -3.45
CA LEU A 101 23.23 14.39 -2.54
C LEU A 101 24.15 13.19 -2.80
N GLN A 102 23.89 12.38 -3.82
CA GLN A 102 24.60 11.14 -4.15
C GLN A 102 24.62 10.09 -3.03
N LEU A 103 23.70 10.18 -2.07
CA LEU A 103 23.55 9.23 -0.98
C LEU A 103 22.69 8.02 -1.36
N MET A 104 21.91 8.12 -2.45
CA MET A 104 21.06 7.04 -2.98
C MET A 104 21.09 7.05 -4.52
N SER A 105 20.99 5.87 -5.12
CA SER A 105 20.82 5.73 -6.57
C SER A 105 19.35 5.52 -6.93
N HIS A 106 18.96 5.78 -8.19
CA HIS A 106 17.61 5.44 -8.69
C HIS A 106 17.26 3.95 -8.52
N THR A 107 18.26 3.07 -8.65
CA THR A 107 18.08 1.65 -8.36
C THR A 107 17.76 1.41 -6.88
N GLY A 108 18.43 2.12 -5.98
CA GLY A 108 18.16 2.05 -4.53
C GLY A 108 16.74 2.51 -4.18
N GLU A 109 16.29 3.59 -4.78
CA GLU A 109 14.91 4.08 -4.66
C GLU A 109 13.89 3.01 -5.11
N THR A 110 14.10 2.43 -6.29
CA THR A 110 13.23 1.37 -6.82
C THR A 110 13.17 0.16 -5.89
N ILE A 111 14.32 -0.31 -5.39
CA ILE A 111 14.39 -1.45 -4.47
C ILE A 111 13.63 -1.16 -3.17
N LEU A 112 13.84 0.01 -2.56
CA LEU A 112 13.15 0.40 -1.34
C LEU A 112 11.64 0.52 -1.54
N THR A 113 11.20 1.07 -2.67
CA THR A 113 9.79 1.17 -3.05
C THR A 113 9.16 -0.22 -3.20
N VAL A 114 9.83 -1.15 -3.87
CA VAL A 114 9.35 -2.53 -4.03
C VAL A 114 9.27 -3.24 -2.68
N ILE A 115 10.31 -3.15 -1.85
CA ILE A 115 10.32 -3.76 -0.52
C ILE A 115 9.22 -3.17 0.36
N GLY A 116 9.09 -1.84 0.41
CA GLY A 116 8.04 -1.16 1.17
C GLY A 116 6.65 -1.58 0.72
N GLY A 117 6.42 -1.65 -0.60
CA GLY A 117 5.17 -2.09 -1.21
C GLY A 117 4.84 -3.54 -0.86
N MET A 118 5.81 -4.45 -0.90
CA MET A 118 5.60 -5.86 -0.54
C MET A 118 5.25 -6.03 0.94
N ILE A 119 5.95 -5.33 1.84
CA ILE A 119 5.65 -5.35 3.28
C ILE A 119 4.25 -4.78 3.53
N HIS A 120 3.90 -3.68 2.86
CA HIS A 120 2.58 -3.05 2.97
C HIS A 120 1.46 -3.97 2.46
N ALA A 121 1.65 -4.60 1.30
CA ALA A 121 0.72 -5.59 0.75
C ALA A 121 0.54 -6.79 1.69
N ALA A 122 1.62 -7.32 2.29
CA ALA A 122 1.56 -8.38 3.29
C ALA A 122 0.73 -7.96 4.52
N GLY A 123 0.86 -6.70 4.97
CA GLY A 123 0.03 -6.12 6.01
C GLY A 123 -1.46 -6.17 5.66
N HIS A 124 -1.85 -5.77 4.45
CA HIS A 124 -3.23 -5.80 3.99
C HIS A 124 -3.76 -7.22 3.77
N ILE A 125 -2.95 -8.13 3.22
CA ILE A 125 -3.34 -9.54 3.06
C ILE A 125 -3.62 -10.17 4.42
N THR A 126 -2.70 -10.02 5.38
CA THR A 126 -2.87 -10.55 6.74
C THR A 126 -4.06 -9.93 7.46
N ASN A 127 -4.32 -8.62 7.23
CA ASN A 127 -5.49 -7.91 7.73
C ASN A 127 -6.80 -8.52 7.19
N ALA A 128 -6.89 -8.73 5.89
CA ALA A 128 -8.06 -9.32 5.24
C ALA A 128 -8.30 -10.78 5.70
N LEU A 129 -7.24 -11.58 5.83
CA LEU A 129 -7.34 -12.96 6.32
C LEU A 129 -7.78 -13.03 7.79
N ALA A 130 -7.24 -12.14 8.64
CA ALA A 130 -7.62 -12.07 10.04
C ALA A 130 -9.09 -11.65 10.21
N THR A 131 -9.57 -10.70 9.41
CA THR A 131 -10.97 -10.27 9.40
C THR A 131 -11.90 -11.41 8.99
N LYS A 132 -11.57 -12.15 7.92
CA LYS A 132 -12.35 -13.32 7.48
C LYS A 132 -12.42 -14.41 8.56
N ALA A 133 -11.30 -14.68 9.24
CA ALA A 133 -11.26 -15.70 10.31
C ALA A 133 -12.14 -15.30 11.50
N SER A 134 -12.17 -14.03 11.87
CA SER A 134 -13.04 -13.52 12.96
C SER A 134 -14.52 -13.73 12.66
N HIS A 135 -14.92 -13.55 11.40
CA HIS A 135 -16.30 -13.81 10.97
C HIS A 135 -16.70 -15.29 11.05
N ALA A 136 -15.81 -16.18 10.59
CA ALA A 136 -16.08 -17.61 10.63
C ALA A 136 -16.34 -18.09 12.07
N THR A 137 -15.60 -17.56 13.04
CA THR A 137 -15.76 -17.90 14.45
C THR A 137 -17.08 -17.36 15.03
N SER A 138 -17.47 -16.14 14.68
CA SER A 138 -18.77 -15.57 15.14
C SER A 138 -19.99 -16.32 14.61
N CYS A 139 -19.93 -16.84 13.39
CA CYS A 139 -21.03 -17.66 12.86
C CYS A 139 -21.11 -19.05 13.50
N SER A 140 -19.98 -19.62 13.95
CA SER A 140 -19.96 -20.96 14.58
C SER A 140 -20.51 -20.98 16.02
N THR A 141 -20.50 -19.83 16.72
CA THR A 141 -20.99 -19.72 18.09
C THR A 141 -22.46 -19.33 18.17
N ALA A 142 -23.13 -19.11 17.04
CA ALA A 142 -24.56 -18.74 16.96
C ALA A 142 -25.51 -19.94 16.71
N HIS A 143 -24.99 -21.17 16.72
CA HIS A 143 -25.69 -22.43 16.69
C HIS A 143 -25.43 -23.20 17.98
#